data_a941fa1fe7cd9501c27b824d31aeefff
#
_entry.id   a941fa1fe7cd9501c27b824d31aeefff
#
_cell.length_a   1.000
_cell.length_b   1.000
_cell.length_c   1.000
_cell.angle_alpha   90.00
_cell.angle_beta   90.00
_cell.angle_gamma   90.00
#
_symmetry.space_group_name_H-M   'P 1'
#
loop_
_entity.id
_entity.type
_entity.pdbx_description
1 polymer ?
#
loop_
_entity_poly.entity_id
_entity_poly.type
_entity_poly.pdbx_seq_one_letter_code
_entity_poly.pdbx_strand_id
1 'polypeptide(L)'
;KEELRAASASYTAQEFNLLNDLNNLTINGRKLEEHEKRIIIDKVKTSNTINMRKIIADVMGEKIEEFYGARIDKSEKEIFHKMEVYNKMRKALAEIHVNIEEFSRENLDEIGYILTINTDKEAMMEAFEHANVKLSEEIKDCLISLRKTNGALFSKWHSFSLKIMKELIPEMYQQPKEQMTLLTEMGVMRGQMDKFEKNKYIPVDAADEDIFNPVVRRAVRISFKILNALMK
;
A
#
# COMPACT_ATOMS: atom_id res chain seq x y z
N LYS A 1 5.90 -1.79 -20.76
CA LYS A 1 5.53 -0.43 -20.28
C LYS A 1 5.59 -0.46 -18.76
N GLU A 2 6.49 0.31 -18.17
CA GLU A 2 6.53 0.48 -16.72
C GLU A 2 5.24 1.18 -16.28
N GLU A 3 4.59 0.61 -15.27
CA GLU A 3 3.43 1.25 -14.67
C GLU A 3 3.86 2.19 -13.55
N LEU A 4 3.16 3.32 -13.43
CA LEU A 4 3.41 4.29 -12.38
C LEU A 4 3.11 3.70 -11.01
N ARG A 5 3.86 4.12 -10.01
CA ARG A 5 3.57 3.82 -8.60
C ARG A 5 2.20 4.36 -8.21
N ALA A 6 1.50 3.59 -7.40
CA ALA A 6 0.20 4.00 -6.90
C ALA A 6 0.32 5.12 -5.84
N ALA A 7 -0.67 6.00 -5.78
CA ALA A 7 -0.82 6.89 -4.65
C ALA A 7 -1.14 6.06 -3.38
N SER A 8 -0.46 6.33 -2.26
CA SER A 8 -0.78 5.65 -1.00
C SER A 8 -2.19 5.97 -0.49
N ALA A 9 -2.79 7.06 -0.97
CA ALA A 9 -4.16 7.47 -0.70
C ALA A 9 -5.21 6.68 -1.50
N SER A 10 -4.83 5.90 -2.52
CA SER A 10 -5.77 5.06 -3.26
C SER A 10 -6.38 3.98 -2.35
N TYR A 11 -7.63 3.60 -2.63
CA TYR A 11 -8.32 2.54 -1.89
C TYR A 11 -7.56 1.22 -1.93
N THR A 12 -7.14 0.83 -3.13
CA THR A 12 -6.38 -0.41 -3.36
C THR A 12 -5.09 -0.45 -2.53
N ALA A 13 -4.32 0.65 -2.46
CA ALA A 13 -3.09 0.69 -1.67
C ALA A 13 -3.36 0.60 -0.16
N GLN A 14 -4.44 1.20 0.32
CA GLN A 14 -4.81 1.14 1.74
C GLN A 14 -5.27 -0.26 2.15
N GLU A 15 -6.10 -0.92 1.33
CA GLU A 15 -6.53 -2.29 1.56
C GLU A 15 -5.35 -3.27 1.49
N PHE A 16 -4.48 -3.13 0.49
CA PHE A 16 -3.27 -3.93 0.36
C PHE A 16 -2.37 -3.85 1.59
N ASN A 17 -2.12 -2.64 2.10
CA ASN A 17 -1.30 -2.44 3.28
C ASN A 17 -1.92 -3.05 4.55
N LEU A 18 -3.25 -2.92 4.72
CA LEU A 18 -3.94 -3.55 5.85
C LEU A 18 -3.90 -5.08 5.73
N LEU A 19 -4.15 -5.65 4.55
CA LEU A 19 -4.03 -7.08 4.32
C LEU A 19 -2.63 -7.61 4.61
N ASN A 20 -1.60 -6.87 4.21
CA ASN A 20 -0.22 -7.25 4.52
C ASN A 20 0.05 -7.25 6.03
N ASP A 21 -0.45 -6.25 6.76
CA ASP A 21 -0.36 -6.26 8.22
C ASP A 21 -1.08 -7.48 8.81
N LEU A 22 -2.28 -7.82 8.34
CA LEU A 22 -3.06 -8.98 8.82
C LEU A 22 -2.37 -10.32 8.51
N ASN A 23 -1.78 -10.46 7.34
CA ASN A 23 -1.07 -11.70 6.95
C ASN A 23 0.22 -11.92 7.74
N ASN A 24 0.84 -10.86 8.25
CA ASN A 24 1.99 -10.96 9.13
C ASN A 24 1.63 -11.48 10.53
N LEU A 25 0.39 -11.28 10.98
CA LEU A 25 -0.03 -11.68 12.32
C LEU A 25 -0.02 -13.20 12.50
N THR A 26 0.36 -13.62 13.70
CA THR A 26 0.12 -14.94 14.26
C THR A 26 -0.55 -14.73 15.62
N ILE A 27 -1.75 -15.26 15.79
CA ILE A 27 -2.62 -15.01 16.94
C ILE A 27 -3.01 -16.36 17.53
N ASN A 28 -2.72 -16.58 18.81
CA ASN A 28 -2.97 -17.85 19.49
C ASN A 28 -2.42 -19.05 18.69
N GLY A 29 -1.23 -18.89 18.08
CA GLY A 29 -0.56 -19.92 17.28
C GLY A 29 -1.11 -20.12 15.85
N ARG A 30 -2.14 -19.36 15.40
CA ARG A 30 -2.71 -19.51 14.05
C ARG A 30 -2.71 -18.19 13.25
N LYS A 31 -2.89 -18.32 11.95
CA LYS A 31 -3.09 -17.21 11.02
C LYS A 31 -4.59 -16.91 10.86
N LEU A 32 -4.92 -15.69 10.42
CA LEU A 32 -6.28 -15.31 10.09
C LEU A 32 -6.74 -16.00 8.80
N GLU A 33 -7.97 -16.47 8.78
CA GLU A 33 -8.62 -17.05 7.61
C GLU A 33 -9.18 -15.97 6.68
N GLU A 34 -9.51 -16.34 5.44
CA GLU A 34 -10.04 -15.38 4.44
C GLU A 34 -11.27 -14.64 4.94
N HIS A 35 -12.25 -15.35 5.48
CA HIS A 35 -13.49 -14.75 5.96
C HIS A 35 -13.25 -13.78 7.13
N GLU A 36 -12.31 -14.11 8.04
CA GLU A 36 -11.94 -13.24 9.16
C GLU A 36 -11.31 -11.93 8.65
N LYS A 37 -10.39 -12.02 7.68
CA LYS A 37 -9.76 -10.83 7.07
C LYS A 37 -10.80 -9.92 6.42
N ARG A 38 -11.77 -10.49 5.68
CA ARG A 38 -12.85 -9.71 5.06
C ARG A 38 -13.68 -8.96 6.10
N ILE A 39 -14.10 -9.65 7.16
CA ILE A 39 -14.87 -9.03 8.25
C ILE A 39 -14.05 -7.95 8.97
N ILE A 40 -12.77 -8.19 9.22
CA ILE A 40 -11.88 -7.19 9.85
C ILE A 40 -11.79 -5.92 8.99
N ILE A 41 -11.57 -6.07 7.68
CA ILE A 41 -11.49 -4.93 6.77
C ILE A 41 -12.80 -4.16 6.73
N ASP A 42 -13.94 -4.83 6.66
CA ASP A 42 -15.25 -4.17 6.69
C ASP A 42 -15.48 -3.43 8.02
N LYS A 43 -15.09 -4.02 9.14
CA LYS A 43 -15.15 -3.33 10.45
C LYS A 43 -14.23 -2.10 10.49
N VAL A 44 -13.03 -2.18 9.90
CA VAL A 44 -12.12 -1.03 9.82
C VAL A 44 -12.70 0.08 8.95
N LYS A 45 -13.37 -0.25 7.84
CA LYS A 45 -14.03 0.70 6.94
C LYS A 45 -15.22 1.43 7.59
N THR A 46 -15.95 0.76 8.47
CA THR A 46 -17.19 1.27 9.03
C THR A 46 -17.04 1.87 10.43
N SER A 47 -15.99 1.53 11.16
CA SER A 47 -15.79 1.96 12.54
C SER A 47 -15.36 3.43 12.66
N ASN A 48 -15.89 4.14 13.63
CA ASN A 48 -15.46 5.49 13.96
C ASN A 48 -14.15 5.52 14.78
N THR A 49 -13.97 4.51 15.64
CA THR A 49 -12.75 4.31 16.44
C THR A 49 -12.21 2.92 16.16
N ILE A 50 -10.95 2.86 15.69
CA ILE A 50 -10.34 1.60 15.26
C ILE A 50 -9.37 1.12 16.35
N ASN A 51 -9.78 0.08 17.08
CA ASN A 51 -8.92 -0.71 17.96
C ASN A 51 -8.72 -2.09 17.31
N MET A 52 -7.57 -2.29 16.67
CA MET A 52 -7.32 -3.50 15.89
C MET A 52 -7.36 -4.77 16.74
N ARG A 53 -6.75 -4.79 17.93
CA ARG A 53 -6.81 -5.98 18.81
C ARG A 53 -8.23 -6.35 19.17
N LYS A 54 -9.06 -5.36 19.51
CA LYS A 54 -10.47 -5.60 19.83
C LYS A 54 -11.25 -6.13 18.63
N ILE A 55 -11.07 -5.50 17.45
CA ILE A 55 -11.72 -5.93 16.22
C ILE A 55 -11.35 -7.37 15.89
N ILE A 56 -10.06 -7.72 16.00
CA ILE A 56 -9.56 -9.07 15.71
C ILE A 56 -10.14 -10.07 16.72
N ALA A 57 -10.10 -9.78 18.02
CA ALA A 57 -10.66 -10.65 19.05
C ALA A 57 -12.17 -10.91 18.83
N ASP A 58 -12.93 -9.85 18.53
CA ASP A 58 -14.36 -9.93 18.25
C ASP A 58 -14.66 -10.80 17.01
N VAL A 59 -13.81 -10.74 15.99
CA VAL A 59 -13.97 -11.52 14.75
C VAL A 59 -13.60 -12.99 14.96
N MET A 60 -12.50 -13.23 15.67
CA MET A 60 -12.05 -14.60 15.98
C MET A 60 -12.96 -15.30 17.00
N GLY A 61 -13.76 -14.53 17.76
CA GLY A 61 -14.63 -15.06 18.81
C GLY A 61 -13.89 -15.62 20.02
N GLU A 62 -12.61 -15.26 20.19
CA GLU A 62 -11.75 -15.76 21.25
C GLU A 62 -10.88 -14.66 21.86
N LYS A 63 -10.45 -14.88 23.11
CA LYS A 63 -9.49 -13.99 23.78
C LYS A 63 -8.12 -14.13 23.15
N ILE A 64 -7.48 -13.00 22.86
CA ILE A 64 -6.10 -12.98 22.37
C ILE A 64 -5.15 -13.13 23.56
N GLU A 65 -4.46 -14.27 23.62
CA GLU A 65 -3.41 -14.53 24.62
C GLU A 65 -2.02 -14.33 24.01
N GLU A 66 -1.81 -14.78 22.77
CA GLU A 66 -0.58 -14.62 22.02
C GLU A 66 -0.81 -13.77 20.77
N PHE A 67 0.09 -12.80 20.52
CA PHE A 67 -0.04 -11.87 19.41
C PHE A 67 1.33 -11.49 18.86
N TYR A 68 1.69 -12.01 17.70
CA TYR A 68 2.98 -11.80 17.06
C TYR A 68 2.82 -11.26 15.64
N GLY A 69 3.89 -10.62 15.12
CA GLY A 69 3.99 -10.17 13.73
C GLY A 69 3.42 -8.77 13.47
N ALA A 70 2.85 -8.12 14.48
CA ALA A 70 2.47 -6.71 14.34
C ALA A 70 3.72 -5.81 14.21
N ARG A 71 3.61 -4.76 13.40
CA ARG A 71 4.62 -3.71 13.40
C ARG A 71 4.56 -2.96 14.73
N ILE A 72 5.71 -2.52 15.22
CA ILE A 72 5.81 -1.73 16.45
C ILE A 72 6.41 -0.35 16.15
N ASP A 73 5.96 0.66 16.88
CA ASP A 73 6.54 1.99 16.83
C ASP A 73 7.73 2.13 17.78
N LYS A 74 8.32 3.34 17.85
CA LYS A 74 9.45 3.64 18.75
C LYS A 74 9.09 3.53 20.24
N SER A 75 7.81 3.49 20.58
CA SER A 75 7.27 3.35 21.94
C SER A 75 6.81 1.92 22.24
N GLU A 76 7.22 0.94 21.42
CA GLU A 76 6.83 -0.47 21.51
C GLU A 76 5.32 -0.73 21.39
N LYS A 77 4.57 0.23 20.79
CA LYS A 77 3.15 0.09 20.54
C LYS A 77 2.91 -0.53 19.17
N GLU A 78 1.94 -1.43 19.12
CA GLU A 78 1.49 -2.01 17.86
C GLU A 78 0.87 -0.97 16.95
N ILE A 79 1.31 -0.94 15.71
CA ILE A 79 0.80 -0.05 14.68
C ILE A 79 0.28 -0.86 13.49
N PHE A 80 -0.84 -0.38 12.94
CA PHE A 80 -1.51 -0.98 11.79
C PHE A 80 -1.88 0.09 10.78
N HIS A 81 -1.94 -0.30 9.53
CA HIS A 81 -2.66 0.47 8.52
C HIS A 81 -4.17 0.36 8.81
N LYS A 82 -4.87 1.48 8.81
CA LYS A 82 -6.28 1.56 9.24
C LYS A 82 -7.19 2.14 8.18
N MET A 83 -6.77 2.11 6.90
CA MET A 83 -7.47 2.76 5.80
C MET A 83 -7.83 4.23 6.14
N GLU A 84 -6.84 4.98 6.58
CA GLU A 84 -7.03 6.31 7.18
C GLU A 84 -7.64 7.31 6.20
N VAL A 85 -7.18 7.32 4.94
CA VAL A 85 -7.73 8.22 3.91
C VAL A 85 -9.18 7.85 3.62
N TYR A 86 -9.49 6.56 3.42
CA TYR A 86 -10.85 6.08 3.21
C TYR A 86 -11.77 6.51 4.34
N ASN A 87 -11.38 6.30 5.59
CA ASN A 87 -12.19 6.66 6.75
C ASN A 87 -12.39 8.18 6.89
N LYS A 88 -11.39 8.97 6.52
CA LYS A 88 -11.54 10.44 6.49
C LYS A 88 -12.46 10.90 5.36
N MET A 89 -12.33 10.31 4.17
CA MET A 89 -13.24 10.58 3.05
C MET A 89 -14.67 10.18 3.40
N ARG A 90 -14.88 8.99 4.00
CA ARG A 90 -16.20 8.52 4.44
C ARG A 90 -16.87 9.50 5.39
N LYS A 91 -16.13 10.02 6.39
CA LYS A 91 -16.65 10.99 7.35
C LYS A 91 -16.97 12.32 6.68
N ALA A 92 -16.09 12.85 5.85
CA ALA A 92 -16.31 14.12 5.18
C ALA A 92 -17.50 14.06 4.19
N LEU A 93 -17.61 12.97 3.43
CA LEU A 93 -18.74 12.77 2.51
C LEU A 93 -20.07 12.58 3.25
N ALA A 94 -20.04 11.91 4.41
CA ALA A 94 -21.24 11.76 5.23
C ALA A 94 -21.80 13.09 5.77
N GLU A 95 -20.94 14.10 6.00
CA GLU A 95 -21.34 15.45 6.40
C GLU A 95 -22.18 16.16 5.31
N ILE A 96 -21.99 15.79 4.04
CA ILE A 96 -22.77 16.27 2.90
C ILE A 96 -23.78 15.23 2.38
N HIS A 97 -24.15 14.26 3.23
CA HIS A 97 -25.14 13.21 2.94
C HIS A 97 -24.79 12.29 1.74
N VAL A 98 -23.51 12.14 1.43
CA VAL A 98 -23.03 11.23 0.39
C VAL A 98 -22.45 9.96 1.01
N ASN A 99 -22.90 8.79 0.53
CA ASN A 99 -22.36 7.52 0.96
C ASN A 99 -21.12 7.14 0.14
N ILE A 100 -19.98 6.95 0.78
CA ILE A 100 -18.73 6.55 0.11
C ILE A 100 -18.85 5.19 -0.59
N GLU A 101 -19.77 4.32 -0.19
CA GLU A 101 -20.00 3.01 -0.80
C GLU A 101 -20.64 3.08 -2.20
N GLU A 102 -21.13 4.24 -2.61
CA GLU A 102 -21.60 4.48 -3.97
C GLU A 102 -20.44 4.56 -4.99
N PHE A 103 -19.23 4.77 -4.50
CA PHE A 103 -18.04 4.83 -5.35
C PHE A 103 -17.41 3.44 -5.51
N SER A 104 -17.13 3.06 -6.76
CA SER A 104 -16.37 1.84 -7.05
C SER A 104 -14.93 1.95 -6.53
N ARG A 105 -14.23 0.81 -6.44
CA ARG A 105 -12.80 0.77 -6.15
C ARG A 105 -12.01 1.70 -7.09
N GLU A 106 -12.32 1.64 -8.39
CA GLU A 106 -11.66 2.44 -9.42
C GLU A 106 -11.87 3.93 -9.20
N ASN A 107 -13.09 4.33 -8.83
CA ASN A 107 -13.38 5.72 -8.49
C ASN A 107 -12.56 6.19 -7.29
N LEU A 108 -12.48 5.39 -6.23
CA LEU A 108 -11.72 5.73 -5.03
C LEU A 108 -10.21 5.73 -5.28
N ASP A 109 -9.71 4.86 -6.14
CA ASP A 109 -8.31 4.85 -6.58
C ASP A 109 -7.98 6.13 -7.37
N GLU A 110 -8.86 6.54 -8.30
CA GLU A 110 -8.70 7.76 -9.11
C GLU A 110 -8.77 9.02 -8.25
N ILE A 111 -9.75 9.11 -7.33
CA ILE A 111 -9.86 10.21 -6.36
C ILE A 111 -8.57 10.30 -5.52
N GLY A 112 -8.10 9.19 -4.98
CA GLY A 112 -6.86 9.14 -4.20
C GLY A 112 -5.64 9.61 -5.01
N TYR A 113 -5.56 9.24 -6.29
CA TYR A 113 -4.51 9.69 -7.19
C TYR A 113 -4.58 11.19 -7.45
N ILE A 114 -5.74 11.73 -7.82
CA ILE A 114 -5.93 13.17 -8.11
C ILE A 114 -5.55 14.02 -6.89
N LEU A 115 -6.00 13.63 -5.70
CA LEU A 115 -5.69 14.32 -4.45
C LEU A 115 -4.22 14.19 -4.04
N THR A 116 -3.49 13.20 -4.55
CA THR A 116 -2.07 13.01 -4.25
C THR A 116 -1.18 13.82 -5.18
N ILE A 117 -1.46 13.80 -6.48
CA ILE A 117 -0.60 14.46 -7.48
C ILE A 117 -0.76 15.97 -7.48
N ASN A 118 -1.95 16.48 -7.14
CA ASN A 118 -2.26 17.91 -7.15
C ASN A 118 -2.22 18.50 -5.73
N THR A 119 -1.75 19.73 -5.61
CA THR A 119 -1.64 20.44 -4.33
C THR A 119 -2.50 21.69 -4.26
N ASP A 120 -2.81 22.31 -5.38
CA ASP A 120 -3.66 23.50 -5.47
C ASP A 120 -5.10 23.16 -5.90
N LYS A 121 -6.03 24.09 -5.58
CA LYS A 121 -7.46 23.87 -5.79
C LYS A 121 -7.80 23.79 -7.28
N GLU A 122 -7.23 24.67 -8.07
CA GLU A 122 -7.53 24.82 -9.48
C GLU A 122 -7.11 23.57 -10.27
N ALA A 123 -5.89 23.07 -10.00
CA ALA A 123 -5.40 21.83 -10.63
C ALA A 123 -6.21 20.60 -10.20
N MET A 124 -6.67 20.52 -8.93
CA MET A 124 -7.55 19.44 -8.49
C MET A 124 -8.92 19.51 -9.17
N MET A 125 -9.52 20.69 -9.30
CA MET A 125 -10.80 20.87 -9.99
C MET A 125 -10.70 20.46 -11.46
N GLU A 126 -9.69 20.95 -12.17
CA GLU A 126 -9.43 20.58 -13.57
C GLU A 126 -9.21 19.07 -13.72
N ALA A 127 -8.44 18.46 -12.83
CA ALA A 127 -8.21 17.02 -12.84
C ALA A 127 -9.51 16.22 -12.63
N PHE A 128 -10.41 16.67 -11.74
CA PHE A 128 -11.72 16.03 -11.54
C PHE A 128 -12.66 16.21 -12.73
N GLU A 129 -12.58 17.29 -13.50
CA GLU A 129 -13.38 17.46 -14.71
C GLU A 129 -13.00 16.47 -15.80
N HIS A 130 -11.72 16.14 -15.91
CA HIS A 130 -11.17 15.18 -16.87
C HIS A 130 -11.16 13.74 -16.37
N ALA A 131 -11.53 13.50 -15.11
CA ALA A 131 -11.56 12.17 -14.51
C ALA A 131 -12.68 11.29 -15.08
N ASN A 132 -12.48 9.97 -14.97
CA ASN A 132 -13.54 9.00 -15.28
C ASN A 132 -14.65 9.06 -14.23
N VAL A 133 -14.29 9.25 -12.95
CA VAL A 133 -15.26 9.44 -11.87
C VAL A 133 -15.99 10.78 -12.05
N LYS A 134 -17.32 10.71 -12.10
CA LYS A 134 -18.16 11.91 -12.22
C LYS A 134 -18.65 12.36 -10.83
N LEU A 135 -18.21 13.54 -10.42
CA LEU A 135 -18.49 14.10 -9.10
C LEU A 135 -19.27 15.41 -9.25
N SER A 136 -20.21 15.66 -8.34
CA SER A 136 -20.83 16.99 -8.21
C SER A 136 -19.83 18.01 -7.67
N GLU A 137 -20.09 19.28 -7.89
CA GLU A 137 -19.23 20.36 -7.37
C GLU A 137 -19.10 20.31 -5.85
N GLU A 138 -20.18 19.97 -5.15
CA GLU A 138 -20.19 19.82 -3.69
C GLU A 138 -19.24 18.71 -3.22
N ILE A 139 -19.22 17.56 -3.91
CA ILE A 139 -18.31 16.46 -3.62
C ILE A 139 -16.86 16.87 -3.90
N LYS A 140 -16.59 17.54 -5.02
CA LYS A 140 -15.26 18.02 -5.37
C LYS A 140 -14.74 18.99 -4.29
N ASP A 141 -15.54 19.99 -3.91
CA ASP A 141 -15.15 20.96 -2.87
C ASP A 141 -14.92 20.30 -1.52
N CYS A 142 -15.75 19.32 -1.13
CA CYS A 142 -15.56 18.52 0.08
C CYS A 142 -14.21 17.79 0.07
N LEU A 143 -13.89 17.06 -1.00
CA LEU A 143 -12.65 16.29 -1.14
C LEU A 143 -11.40 17.20 -1.18
N ILE A 144 -11.48 18.33 -1.87
CA ILE A 144 -10.40 19.33 -1.92
C ILE A 144 -10.16 19.95 -0.54
N SER A 145 -11.23 20.27 0.20
CA SER A 145 -11.12 20.74 1.58
C SER A 145 -10.47 19.72 2.49
N LEU A 146 -10.87 18.45 2.36
CA LEU A 146 -10.26 17.34 3.08
C LEU A 146 -8.75 17.24 2.77
N ARG A 147 -8.35 17.36 1.49
CA ARG A 147 -6.94 17.36 1.08
C ARG A 147 -6.16 18.51 1.72
N LYS A 148 -6.72 19.72 1.76
CA LYS A 148 -6.07 20.89 2.37
C LYS A 148 -5.83 20.75 3.85
N THR A 149 -6.80 20.18 4.58
CA THR A 149 -6.70 19.97 6.04
C THR A 149 -5.85 18.76 6.43
N ASN A 150 -5.68 17.78 5.55
CA ASN A 150 -4.98 16.53 5.81
C ASN A 150 -3.84 16.25 4.81
N GLY A 151 -3.08 17.27 4.43
CA GLY A 151 -2.07 17.20 3.37
C GLY A 151 -1.10 16.05 3.47
N ALA A 152 -0.65 15.72 4.67
CA ALA A 152 0.30 14.63 4.91
C ALA A 152 -0.21 13.23 4.50
N LEU A 153 -1.53 13.00 4.56
CA LEU A 153 -2.13 11.72 4.16
C LEU A 153 -2.10 11.50 2.64
N PHE A 154 -2.09 12.59 1.86
CA PHE A 154 -2.12 12.56 0.41
C PHE A 154 -0.75 12.84 -0.25
N SER A 155 0.33 12.84 0.51
CA SER A 155 1.67 13.20 -0.02
C SER A 155 2.56 12.00 -0.33
N LYS A 156 2.08 10.77 -0.14
CA LYS A 156 2.89 9.55 -0.22
C LYS A 156 2.56 8.72 -1.44
N TRP A 157 3.61 8.09 -1.99
CA TRP A 157 3.52 7.12 -3.08
C TRP A 157 3.85 5.72 -2.55
N HIS A 158 3.12 4.73 -3.05
CA HIS A 158 3.36 3.32 -2.73
C HIS A 158 4.57 2.79 -3.52
N SER A 159 5.16 1.68 -3.06
CA SER A 159 6.27 1.02 -3.79
C SER A 159 5.79 0.29 -5.04
N PHE A 160 4.53 -0.13 -5.07
CA PHE A 160 3.93 -0.91 -6.17
C PHE A 160 2.94 -0.07 -6.98
N SER A 161 2.66 -0.54 -8.22
CA SER A 161 1.58 -0.03 -9.05
C SER A 161 0.23 -0.59 -8.59
N LEU A 162 -0.87 0.07 -8.98
CA LEU A 162 -2.23 -0.42 -8.73
C LEU A 162 -2.46 -1.81 -9.30
N LYS A 163 -1.89 -2.10 -10.48
CA LYS A 163 -2.02 -3.39 -11.15
C LYS A 163 -1.47 -4.53 -10.31
N ILE A 164 -0.21 -4.42 -9.88
CA ILE A 164 0.43 -5.44 -9.04
C ILE A 164 -0.37 -5.67 -7.76
N MET A 165 -0.81 -4.60 -7.10
CA MET A 165 -1.61 -4.74 -5.88
C MET A 165 -2.96 -5.41 -6.15
N LYS A 166 -3.65 -5.09 -7.24
CA LYS A 166 -4.91 -5.73 -7.64
C LYS A 166 -4.74 -7.22 -7.96
N GLU A 167 -3.59 -7.61 -8.50
CA GLU A 167 -3.25 -9.02 -8.74
C GLU A 167 -2.94 -9.77 -7.43
N LEU A 168 -2.30 -9.12 -6.45
CA LEU A 168 -1.91 -9.73 -5.18
C LEU A 168 -3.05 -9.81 -4.15
N ILE A 169 -3.95 -8.84 -4.12
CA ILE A 169 -5.02 -8.76 -3.11
C ILE A 169 -5.85 -10.05 -3.01
N PRO A 170 -6.33 -10.67 -4.10
CA PRO A 170 -7.05 -11.94 -4.02
C PRO A 170 -6.25 -13.05 -3.34
N GLU A 171 -4.98 -13.18 -3.69
CA GLU A 171 -4.07 -14.17 -3.10
C GLU A 171 -3.82 -13.90 -1.61
N MET A 172 -3.67 -12.61 -1.24
CA MET A 172 -3.49 -12.20 0.15
C MET A 172 -4.71 -12.49 1.03
N TYR A 173 -5.91 -12.50 0.44
CA TYR A 173 -7.11 -12.97 1.14
C TYR A 173 -7.09 -14.46 1.36
N GLN A 174 -6.83 -15.23 0.31
CA GLN A 174 -6.91 -16.70 0.33
C GLN A 174 -5.77 -17.33 1.14
N GLN A 175 -4.57 -16.74 1.05
CA GLN A 175 -3.37 -17.29 1.68
C GLN A 175 -2.86 -16.35 2.79
N PRO A 176 -2.39 -16.88 3.92
CA PRO A 176 -1.81 -16.06 4.99
C PRO A 176 -0.32 -15.73 4.70
N LYS A 177 -0.02 -15.36 3.45
CA LYS A 177 1.33 -15.02 3.01
C LYS A 177 1.50 -13.51 2.92
N GLU A 178 2.66 -13.05 3.34
CA GLU A 178 3.05 -11.65 3.19
C GLU A 178 3.41 -11.30 1.73
N GLN A 179 3.39 -10.01 1.43
CA GLN A 179 3.60 -9.49 0.07
C GLN A 179 4.88 -9.99 -0.61
N MET A 180 6.02 -10.09 0.11
CA MET A 180 7.30 -10.50 -0.49
C MET A 180 7.29 -11.96 -0.90
N THR A 181 6.67 -12.83 -0.11
CA THR A 181 6.51 -14.24 -0.43
C THR A 181 5.69 -14.42 -1.71
N LEU A 182 4.54 -13.72 -1.80
CA LEU A 182 3.68 -13.79 -2.98
C LEU A 182 4.36 -13.22 -4.24
N LEU A 183 5.06 -12.09 -4.15
CA LEU A 183 5.83 -11.53 -5.26
C LEU A 183 6.90 -12.48 -5.78
N THR A 184 7.55 -13.21 -4.88
CA THR A 184 8.56 -14.21 -5.24
C THR A 184 7.92 -15.40 -5.96
N GLU A 185 6.80 -15.91 -5.44
CA GLU A 185 6.05 -17.02 -6.03
C GLU A 185 5.48 -16.67 -7.41
N MET A 186 4.98 -15.46 -7.58
CA MET A 186 4.47 -14.95 -8.88
C MET A 186 5.60 -14.67 -9.89
N GLY A 187 6.86 -14.76 -9.47
CA GLY A 187 8.01 -14.54 -10.35
C GLY A 187 8.25 -13.08 -10.73
N VAL A 188 7.56 -12.12 -10.10
CA VAL A 188 7.75 -10.68 -10.36
C VAL A 188 9.17 -10.24 -9.98
N MET A 189 9.78 -10.89 -8.99
CA MET A 189 11.14 -10.63 -8.54
C MET A 189 12.21 -11.40 -9.33
N ARG A 190 11.83 -12.40 -10.14
CA ARG A 190 12.78 -13.25 -10.88
C ARG A 190 13.61 -12.49 -11.92
N GLY A 191 13.09 -11.43 -12.50
CA GLY A 191 13.80 -10.66 -13.54
C GLY A 191 15.10 -9.99 -13.07
N GLN A 192 15.27 -9.76 -11.77
CA GLN A 192 16.52 -9.24 -11.21
C GLN A 192 17.48 -10.35 -10.75
N MET A 193 16.98 -11.46 -10.23
CA MET A 193 17.84 -12.58 -9.79
C MET A 193 18.40 -13.39 -10.97
N ASP A 194 17.62 -13.62 -12.03
CA ASP A 194 18.08 -14.37 -13.22
C ASP A 194 19.27 -13.72 -13.95
N LYS A 195 19.46 -12.40 -13.81
CA LYS A 195 20.64 -11.71 -14.36
C LYS A 195 21.94 -12.13 -13.65
N PHE A 196 21.86 -12.59 -12.41
CA PHE A 196 23.03 -12.97 -11.61
C PHE A 196 23.28 -14.48 -11.55
N GLU A 197 22.25 -15.31 -11.66
CA GLU A 197 22.36 -16.79 -11.57
C GLU A 197 23.21 -17.42 -12.68
N LYS A 198 23.29 -16.76 -13.85
CA LYS A 198 24.05 -17.27 -15.00
C LYS A 198 25.53 -16.82 -15.06
N ASN A 199 25.90 -15.87 -14.23
CA ASN A 199 27.23 -15.29 -14.26
C ASN A 199 28.06 -15.75 -13.05
N LYS A 200 29.19 -16.38 -13.31
CA LYS A 200 30.19 -16.72 -12.26
C LYS A 200 30.70 -15.48 -11.51
N TYR A 201 30.58 -14.31 -12.11
CA TYR A 201 31.03 -13.02 -11.58
C TYR A 201 29.92 -11.97 -11.69
N ILE A 202 29.91 -11.01 -10.78
CA ILE A 202 28.97 -9.87 -10.80
C ILE A 202 29.32 -8.97 -12.00
N PRO A 203 28.40 -8.70 -12.93
CA PRO A 203 28.64 -7.74 -14.00
C PRO A 203 28.93 -6.35 -13.42
N VAL A 204 30.08 -5.77 -13.77
CA VAL A 204 30.56 -4.50 -13.17
C VAL A 204 29.68 -3.31 -13.56
N ASP A 205 28.98 -3.41 -14.67
CA ASP A 205 28.05 -2.44 -15.25
C ASP A 205 26.57 -2.66 -14.83
N ALA A 206 26.27 -3.71 -14.06
CA ALA A 206 24.91 -4.01 -13.62
C ALA A 206 24.21 -2.88 -12.82
N ALA A 207 25.00 -2.00 -12.20
CA ALA A 207 24.49 -0.86 -11.43
C ALA A 207 24.34 0.44 -12.25
N ASP A 208 24.69 0.43 -13.56
CA ASP A 208 24.74 1.66 -14.35
C ASP A 208 23.37 2.22 -14.69
N GLU A 209 22.37 1.35 -14.82
CA GLU A 209 21.01 1.73 -15.19
C GLU A 209 20.25 2.37 -14.03
N ASP A 210 20.58 1.97 -12.78
CA ASP A 210 19.82 2.35 -11.58
C ASP A 210 20.51 3.47 -10.74
N ILE A 211 21.78 3.77 -11.01
CA ILE A 211 22.54 4.75 -10.22
C ILE A 211 22.87 5.99 -11.04
N PHE A 212 22.14 7.07 -10.81
CA PHE A 212 22.33 8.34 -11.53
C PHE A 212 23.52 9.16 -11.02
N ASN A 213 23.93 9.00 -9.77
CA ASN A 213 25.07 9.74 -9.21
C ASN A 213 26.41 9.13 -9.68
N PRO A 214 27.24 9.89 -10.44
CA PRO A 214 28.50 9.36 -11.00
C PRO A 214 29.51 8.88 -9.95
N VAL A 215 29.56 9.54 -8.79
CA VAL A 215 30.49 9.18 -7.70
C VAL A 215 30.06 7.85 -7.08
N VAL A 216 28.76 7.69 -6.80
CA VAL A 216 28.20 6.45 -6.26
C VAL A 216 28.36 5.31 -7.26
N ARG A 217 28.09 5.55 -8.55
CA ARG A 217 28.29 4.56 -9.63
C ARG A 217 29.71 4.06 -9.68
N ARG A 218 30.71 4.97 -9.60
CA ARG A 218 32.11 4.61 -9.59
C ARG A 218 32.48 3.76 -8.37
N ALA A 219 31.98 4.12 -7.18
CA ALA A 219 32.23 3.36 -5.96
C ALA A 219 31.66 1.93 -6.05
N VAL A 220 30.41 1.78 -6.54
CA VAL A 220 29.78 0.47 -6.74
C VAL A 220 30.53 -0.38 -7.76
N ARG A 221 30.96 0.18 -8.88
CA ARG A 221 31.77 -0.53 -9.87
C ARG A 221 33.11 -1.04 -9.28
N ILE A 222 33.75 -0.24 -8.44
CA ILE A 222 34.98 -0.64 -7.75
C ILE A 222 34.72 -1.77 -6.78
N SER A 223 33.61 -1.68 -5.99
CA SER A 223 33.18 -2.74 -5.06
C SER A 223 32.93 -4.07 -5.79
N PHE A 224 32.24 -4.05 -6.93
CA PHE A 224 32.01 -5.26 -7.74
C PHE A 224 33.33 -5.85 -8.30
N LYS A 225 34.27 -5.02 -8.71
CA LYS A 225 35.61 -5.49 -9.14
C LYS A 225 36.36 -6.18 -8.01
N ILE A 226 36.31 -5.63 -6.79
CA ILE A 226 36.94 -6.22 -5.60
C ILE A 226 36.27 -7.56 -5.26
N LEU A 227 34.94 -7.60 -5.21
CA LEU A 227 34.20 -8.84 -4.95
C LEU A 227 34.52 -9.93 -5.97
N ASN A 228 34.53 -9.59 -7.26
CA ASN A 228 34.89 -10.52 -8.33
C ASN A 228 36.33 -11.01 -8.24
N ALA A 229 37.24 -10.19 -7.73
CA ALA A 229 38.63 -10.61 -7.50
C ALA A 229 38.77 -11.59 -6.32
N LEU A 230 37.93 -11.46 -5.30
CA LEU A 230 37.89 -12.37 -4.15
C LEU A 230 37.18 -13.70 -4.47
N MET A 231 36.36 -13.75 -5.53
CA MET A 231 35.66 -14.96 -6.00
C MET A 231 36.46 -15.81 -6.97
N LYS A 232 37.67 -15.37 -7.35
CA LYS A 232 38.62 -16.15 -8.19
C LYS A 232 39.39 -17.16 -7.37
#